data_6ae5c2bc75617cf599c8eb6e862e4007
#
_entry.id   6ae5c2bc75617cf599c8eb6e862e4007
#
_cell.length_a   1.000
_cell.length_b   1.000
_cell.length_c   1.000
_cell.angle_alpha   90.00
_cell.angle_beta   90.00
_cell.angle_gamma   90.00
#
_symmetry.space_group_name_H-M   'P 1'
#
loop_
_entity.id
_entity.type
_entity.pdbx_description
1 polymer ?
#
loop_
_entity_poly.entity_id
_entity_poly.type
_entity_poly.pdbx_seq_one_letter_code
_entity_poly.pdbx_strand_id
1 'polypeptide(L)'
;IDILKKYVTNNPKLICTVRHPLDILASFITLFHKDNTYNFIDRAMTEQKIPITDDNRCHYMMNPGGIVWESMNALATAFRQKETQYIHFIQYDDLVSNPKEVMSHLHTFLELDPFHYKFNNIIQKDREKDAEVYGLPTMHEVRKSINKISKPYQEVLSTDVINKYINYDFWNQQ
;
A
#
# COMPACT_ATOMS: atom_id res chain seq x y z
N ILE A 1 -17.61 0.83 6.25
CA ILE A 1 -18.47 -0.31 5.88
C ILE A 1 -19.93 0.05 6.13
N ASP A 2 -20.31 0.65 7.25
CA ASP A 2 -21.71 1.04 7.59
C ASP A 2 -22.39 1.87 6.50
N ILE A 3 -21.68 2.84 5.92
CA ILE A 3 -22.21 3.66 4.82
C ILE A 3 -22.54 2.77 3.60
N LEU A 4 -21.69 1.82 3.27
CA LEU A 4 -21.94 0.89 2.17
C LEU A 4 -23.13 -0.01 2.45
N LYS A 5 -23.23 -0.54 3.68
CA LYS A 5 -24.38 -1.34 4.10
C LYS A 5 -25.70 -0.56 4.05
N LYS A 6 -25.66 0.71 4.45
CA LYS A 6 -26.85 1.56 4.51
C LYS A 6 -27.34 2.02 3.15
N TYR A 7 -26.43 2.33 2.22
CA TYR A 7 -26.76 3.06 0.99
C TYR A 7 -26.50 2.30 -0.32
N VAL A 8 -25.72 1.21 -0.26
CA VAL A 8 -25.29 0.51 -1.48
C VAL A 8 -25.76 -0.94 -1.50
N THR A 9 -25.39 -1.74 -0.49
CA THR A 9 -25.74 -3.17 -0.40
C THR A 9 -25.64 -3.69 1.01
N ASN A 10 -26.51 -4.63 1.38
CA ASN A 10 -26.47 -5.27 2.71
C ASN A 10 -25.23 -6.14 2.92
N ASN A 11 -24.58 -6.58 1.84
CA ASN A 11 -23.39 -7.42 1.87
C ASN A 11 -22.28 -6.81 0.99
N PRO A 12 -21.62 -5.72 1.45
CA PRO A 12 -20.54 -5.11 0.69
C PRO A 12 -19.33 -6.04 0.60
N LYS A 13 -18.70 -6.09 -0.56
CA LYS A 13 -17.44 -6.82 -0.79
C LYS A 13 -16.33 -5.81 -1.03
N LEU A 14 -15.34 -5.78 -0.15
CA LEU A 14 -14.20 -4.90 -0.23
C LEU A 14 -12.94 -5.71 -0.53
N ILE A 15 -12.04 -5.12 -1.29
CA ILE A 15 -10.71 -5.67 -1.55
C ILE A 15 -9.71 -4.80 -0.81
N CYS A 16 -8.83 -5.41 -0.05
CA CYS A 16 -7.76 -4.72 0.65
C CYS A 16 -6.42 -5.37 0.33
N THR A 17 -5.54 -4.65 -0.36
CA THR A 17 -4.15 -5.08 -0.51
C THR A 17 -3.37 -4.75 0.74
N VAL A 18 -2.66 -5.73 1.29
CA VAL A 18 -1.84 -5.57 2.50
C VAL A 18 -0.38 -5.93 2.23
N ARG A 19 0.50 -5.23 2.90
CA ARG A 19 1.94 -5.44 2.84
C ARG A 19 2.56 -4.99 4.16
N HIS A 20 3.65 -5.64 4.59
CA HIS A 20 4.34 -5.23 5.82
C HIS A 20 4.70 -3.74 5.78
N PRO A 21 4.41 -2.93 6.83
CA PRO A 21 4.64 -1.49 6.81
C PRO A 21 6.08 -1.09 6.52
N LEU A 22 7.06 -1.86 7.01
CA LEU A 22 8.47 -1.62 6.69
C LEU A 22 8.76 -1.74 5.20
N ASP A 23 8.13 -2.69 4.49
CA ASP A 23 8.29 -2.82 3.04
C ASP A 23 7.61 -1.67 2.28
N ILE A 24 6.50 -1.13 2.82
CA ILE A 24 5.84 0.06 2.27
C ILE A 24 6.77 1.27 2.44
N LEU A 25 7.30 1.49 3.64
CA LEU A 25 8.25 2.58 3.93
C LEU A 25 9.50 2.48 3.06
N ALA A 26 10.11 1.30 2.96
CA ALA A 26 11.28 1.07 2.10
C ALA A 26 10.99 1.34 0.62
N SER A 27 9.77 1.01 0.16
CA SER A 27 9.33 1.32 -1.20
C SER A 27 9.25 2.82 -1.44
N PHE A 28 8.67 3.59 -0.51
CA PHE A 28 8.61 5.05 -0.59
C PHE A 28 10.01 5.68 -0.57
N ILE A 29 10.88 5.28 0.37
CA ILE A 29 12.25 5.81 0.42
C ILE A 29 13.01 5.52 -0.87
N THR A 30 12.89 4.29 -1.41
CA THR A 30 13.50 3.95 -2.69
C THR A 30 12.98 4.81 -3.84
N LEU A 31 11.67 5.10 -3.85
CA LEU A 31 11.05 5.96 -4.85
C LEU A 31 11.53 7.41 -4.73
N PHE A 32 11.61 7.95 -3.51
CA PHE A 32 12.09 9.31 -3.26
C PHE A 32 13.53 9.49 -3.74
N HIS A 33 14.40 8.50 -3.54
CA HIS A 33 15.78 8.53 -4.03
C HIS A 33 15.85 8.36 -5.55
N LYS A 34 15.00 7.51 -6.15
CA LYS A 34 14.94 7.29 -7.61
C LYS A 34 14.55 8.55 -8.35
N ASP A 35 13.46 9.18 -7.93
CA ASP A 35 12.92 10.35 -8.60
C ASP A 35 13.70 11.64 -8.24
N ASN A 36 14.43 11.62 -7.12
CA ASN A 36 15.29 12.70 -6.62
C ASN A 36 14.66 14.10 -6.73
N THR A 37 13.38 14.21 -6.41
CA THR A 37 12.58 15.41 -6.53
C THR A 37 12.03 15.84 -5.17
N TYR A 38 11.67 17.10 -5.04
CA TYR A 38 10.99 17.65 -3.86
C TYR A 38 9.54 17.18 -3.85
N ASN A 39 9.28 16.05 -3.19
CA ASN A 39 8.00 15.34 -3.19
C ASN A 39 7.00 15.91 -2.17
N PHE A 40 5.78 15.40 -2.18
CA PHE A 40 4.68 15.88 -1.33
C PHE A 40 4.94 15.68 0.17
N ILE A 41 5.67 14.64 0.57
CA ILE A 41 6.08 14.41 1.97
C ILE A 41 7.10 15.47 2.39
N ASP A 42 8.11 15.74 1.55
CA ASP A 42 9.14 16.74 1.83
C ASP A 42 8.53 18.14 1.94
N ARG A 43 7.54 18.47 1.11
CA ARG A 43 6.79 19.74 1.20
C ARG A 43 6.11 19.87 2.55
N ALA A 44 5.33 18.86 2.94
CA ALA A 44 4.60 18.86 4.20
C ALA A 44 5.53 18.89 5.44
N MET A 45 6.66 18.18 5.38
CA MET A 45 7.68 18.22 6.43
C MET A 45 8.33 19.59 6.54
N THR A 46 8.63 20.25 5.41
CA THR A 46 9.21 21.59 5.39
C THR A 46 8.28 22.63 6.01
N GLU A 47 6.99 22.58 5.69
CA GLU A 47 5.97 23.46 6.29
C GLU A 47 5.91 23.30 7.81
N GLN A 48 6.15 22.10 8.33
CA GLN A 48 6.19 21.78 9.76
C GLN A 48 7.59 21.94 10.37
N LYS A 49 8.59 22.42 9.63
CA LYS A 49 9.99 22.59 10.05
C LYS A 49 10.64 21.28 10.52
N ILE A 50 10.25 20.16 9.95
CA ILE A 50 10.83 18.84 10.20
C ILE A 50 12.03 18.64 9.25
N PRO A 51 13.23 18.31 9.73
CA PRO A 51 14.40 18.02 8.88
C PRO A 51 14.11 16.88 7.89
N ILE A 52 14.49 17.07 6.63
CA ILE A 52 14.31 16.07 5.57
C ILE A 52 15.42 15.02 5.68
N THR A 53 15.11 13.92 6.36
CA THR A 53 15.90 12.70 6.43
C THR A 53 15.00 11.50 6.15
N ASP A 54 15.56 10.36 5.75
CA ASP A 54 14.75 9.17 5.49
C ASP A 54 14.01 8.67 6.73
N ASP A 55 14.64 8.73 7.90
CA ASP A 55 13.98 8.37 9.16
C ASP A 55 12.80 9.29 9.47
N ASN A 56 12.98 10.60 9.31
CA ASN A 56 11.91 11.56 9.53
C ASN A 56 10.78 11.40 8.50
N ARG A 57 11.09 11.07 7.24
CA ARG A 57 10.08 10.71 6.23
C ARG A 57 9.28 9.49 6.68
N CYS A 58 9.95 8.42 7.15
CA CYS A 58 9.29 7.23 7.68
C CYS A 58 8.39 7.57 8.87
N HIS A 59 8.90 8.32 9.84
CA HIS A 59 8.12 8.74 11.00
C HIS A 59 6.94 9.61 10.61
N TYR A 60 7.12 10.54 9.67
CA TYR A 60 6.06 11.40 9.18
C TYR A 60 4.93 10.59 8.54
N MET A 61 5.26 9.60 7.69
CA MET A 61 4.26 8.72 7.08
C MET A 61 3.54 7.80 8.07
N MET A 62 4.19 7.48 9.19
CA MET A 62 3.66 6.59 10.25
C MET A 62 3.04 7.35 11.44
N ASN A 63 3.07 8.67 11.48
CA ASN A 63 2.39 9.45 12.50
C ASN A 63 0.88 9.62 12.18
N PRO A 64 0.03 9.89 13.18
CA PRO A 64 -1.38 10.24 12.94
C PRO A 64 -1.52 11.36 11.89
N GLY A 65 -2.32 11.10 10.86
CA GLY A 65 -2.44 11.96 9.67
C GLY A 65 -1.46 11.61 8.55
N GLY A 66 -0.47 10.76 8.77
CA GLY A 66 0.44 10.27 7.75
C GLY A 66 -0.19 9.21 6.84
N ILE A 67 0.25 9.16 5.59
CA ILE A 67 -0.37 8.32 4.55
C ILE A 67 -0.38 6.82 4.87
N VAL A 68 0.68 6.30 5.50
CA VAL A 68 0.75 4.89 5.88
C VAL A 68 -0.10 4.65 7.14
N TRP A 69 0.01 5.54 8.12
CA TRP A 69 -0.77 5.44 9.36
C TRP A 69 -2.28 5.47 9.11
N GLU A 70 -2.78 6.37 8.27
CA GLU A 70 -4.22 6.48 7.97
C GLU A 70 -4.76 5.20 7.34
N SER A 71 -4.02 4.61 6.39
CA SER A 71 -4.39 3.33 5.77
C SER A 71 -4.45 2.19 6.80
N MET A 72 -3.45 2.13 7.68
CA MET A 72 -3.40 1.13 8.75
C MET A 72 -4.49 1.35 9.80
N ASN A 73 -4.78 2.59 10.17
CA ASN A 73 -5.83 2.92 11.14
C ASN A 73 -7.23 2.60 10.60
N ALA A 74 -7.47 2.83 9.31
CA ALA A 74 -8.70 2.42 8.65
C ALA A 74 -8.88 0.89 8.72
N LEU A 75 -7.82 0.13 8.41
CA LEU A 75 -7.83 -1.32 8.50
C LEU A 75 -8.03 -1.80 9.95
N ALA A 76 -7.27 -1.26 10.91
CA ALA A 76 -7.42 -1.58 12.32
C ALA A 76 -8.85 -1.29 12.85
N THR A 77 -9.51 -0.30 12.29
CA THR A 77 -10.91 0.00 12.63
C THR A 77 -11.84 -1.13 12.17
N ALA A 78 -11.65 -1.67 10.97
CA ALA A 78 -12.44 -2.81 10.48
C ALA A 78 -12.25 -4.05 11.37
N PHE A 79 -11.03 -4.30 11.85
CA PHE A 79 -10.76 -5.38 12.81
C PHE A 79 -11.46 -5.15 14.15
N ARG A 80 -11.34 -3.96 14.73
CA ARG A 80 -12.02 -3.61 16.01
C ARG A 80 -13.53 -3.72 15.93
N GLN A 81 -14.12 -3.37 14.79
CA GLN A 81 -15.55 -3.44 14.54
C GLN A 81 -16.04 -4.83 14.11
N LYS A 82 -15.14 -5.82 13.98
CA LYS A 82 -15.45 -7.17 13.50
C LYS A 82 -16.11 -7.19 12.12
N GLU A 83 -15.64 -6.31 11.24
CA GLU A 83 -16.17 -6.14 9.88
C GLU A 83 -15.29 -6.82 8.80
N THR A 84 -14.29 -7.60 9.23
CA THR A 84 -13.32 -8.25 8.34
C THR A 84 -13.95 -9.29 7.40
N GLN A 85 -15.13 -9.84 7.73
CA GLN A 85 -15.87 -10.76 6.87
C GLN A 85 -16.28 -10.13 5.52
N TYR A 86 -16.30 -8.81 5.41
CA TYR A 86 -16.62 -8.08 4.18
C TYR A 86 -15.37 -7.75 3.35
N ILE A 87 -14.16 -8.10 3.86
CA ILE A 87 -12.89 -7.71 3.27
C ILE A 87 -12.14 -8.94 2.79
N HIS A 88 -11.80 -8.97 1.50
CA HIS A 88 -10.85 -9.92 0.96
C HIS A 88 -9.45 -9.33 1.00
N PHE A 89 -8.58 -9.92 1.81
CA PHE A 89 -7.19 -9.49 1.92
C PHE A 89 -6.34 -10.10 0.83
N ILE A 90 -5.58 -9.26 0.13
CA ILE A 90 -4.58 -9.69 -0.85
C ILE A 90 -3.21 -9.33 -0.31
N GLN A 91 -2.43 -10.32 0.10
CA GLN A 91 -1.03 -10.12 0.47
C GLN A 91 -0.23 -9.77 -0.79
N TYR A 92 0.56 -8.70 -0.71
CA TYR A 92 1.38 -8.24 -1.83
C TYR A 92 2.35 -9.32 -2.32
N ASP A 93 3.01 -10.03 -1.41
CA ASP A 93 3.98 -11.07 -1.76
C ASP A 93 3.31 -12.27 -2.44
N ASP A 94 2.09 -12.64 -2.04
CA ASP A 94 1.31 -13.69 -2.71
C ASP A 94 0.89 -13.25 -4.11
N LEU A 95 0.40 -12.00 -4.26
CA LEU A 95 0.03 -11.47 -5.57
C LEU A 95 1.22 -11.45 -6.54
N VAL A 96 2.42 -11.16 -6.04
CA VAL A 96 3.62 -11.09 -6.88
C VAL A 96 4.17 -12.48 -7.21
N SER A 97 4.08 -13.46 -6.29
CA SER A 97 4.59 -14.82 -6.49
C SER A 97 3.60 -15.74 -7.20
N ASN A 98 2.31 -15.64 -6.88
CA ASN A 98 1.24 -16.49 -7.40
C ASN A 98 0.01 -15.69 -7.91
N PRO A 99 0.18 -14.76 -8.86
CA PRO A 99 -0.91 -13.86 -9.27
C PRO A 99 -2.15 -14.59 -9.81
N LYS A 100 -1.97 -15.75 -10.46
CA LYS A 100 -3.07 -16.54 -11.00
C LYS A 100 -3.99 -17.08 -9.89
N GLU A 101 -3.41 -17.62 -8.84
CA GLU A 101 -4.13 -18.19 -7.71
C GLU A 101 -4.85 -17.09 -6.91
N VAL A 102 -4.15 -15.99 -6.62
CA VAL A 102 -4.71 -14.82 -5.92
C VAL A 102 -5.91 -14.27 -6.68
N MET A 103 -5.81 -14.10 -8.00
CA MET A 103 -6.93 -13.61 -8.81
C MET A 103 -8.08 -14.61 -8.89
N SER A 104 -7.82 -15.93 -8.85
CA SER A 104 -8.88 -16.95 -8.78
C SER A 104 -9.67 -16.86 -7.48
N HIS A 105 -8.98 -16.74 -6.34
CA HIS A 105 -9.64 -16.57 -5.03
C HIS A 105 -10.42 -15.25 -4.97
N LEU A 106 -9.87 -14.18 -5.53
CA LEU A 106 -10.58 -12.90 -5.63
C LEU A 106 -11.88 -13.02 -6.42
N HIS A 107 -11.86 -13.71 -7.58
CA HIS A 107 -13.08 -13.94 -8.37
C HIS A 107 -14.12 -14.74 -7.59
N THR A 108 -13.70 -15.78 -6.86
CA THR A 108 -14.58 -16.56 -5.99
C THR A 108 -15.23 -15.68 -4.92
N PHE A 109 -14.44 -14.83 -4.24
CA PHE A 109 -14.97 -13.91 -3.25
C PHE A 109 -15.97 -12.91 -3.83
N LEU A 110 -15.69 -12.40 -5.02
CA LEU A 110 -16.55 -11.43 -5.71
C LEU A 110 -17.75 -12.08 -6.41
N GLU A 111 -17.82 -13.43 -6.47
CA GLU A 111 -18.83 -14.18 -7.21
C GLU A 111 -18.85 -13.83 -8.72
N LEU A 112 -17.63 -13.65 -9.27
CA LEU A 112 -17.41 -13.38 -10.68
C LEU A 112 -16.98 -14.63 -11.44
N ASP A 113 -17.32 -14.69 -12.72
CA ASP A 113 -16.83 -15.74 -13.60
C ASP A 113 -15.30 -15.72 -13.72
N PRO A 114 -14.65 -16.89 -13.92
CA PRO A 114 -13.21 -16.96 -14.14
C PRO A 114 -12.79 -16.13 -15.35
N PHE A 115 -11.67 -15.42 -15.20
CA PHE A 115 -11.08 -14.63 -16.29
C PHE A 115 -9.61 -14.96 -16.50
N HIS A 116 -9.16 -14.99 -17.75
CA HIS A 116 -7.76 -15.26 -18.09
C HIS A 116 -6.95 -13.96 -18.17
N TYR A 117 -6.17 -13.69 -17.14
CA TYR A 117 -5.29 -12.54 -17.05
C TYR A 117 -3.95 -12.78 -17.76
N LYS A 118 -3.41 -11.73 -18.37
CA LYS A 118 -2.05 -11.71 -18.94
C LYS A 118 -1.12 -10.93 -18.01
N PHE A 119 -0.47 -11.63 -17.09
CA PHE A 119 0.39 -11.03 -16.05
C PHE A 119 1.75 -10.52 -16.55
N ASN A 120 2.13 -10.83 -17.78
CA ASN A 120 3.39 -10.44 -18.42
C ASN A 120 3.23 -9.43 -19.56
N ASN A 121 2.01 -8.94 -19.78
CA ASN A 121 1.72 -7.93 -20.81
C ASN A 121 0.64 -6.96 -20.31
N ILE A 122 0.92 -6.32 -19.18
CA ILE A 122 0.03 -5.34 -18.57
C ILE A 122 0.20 -4.01 -19.30
N ILE A 123 -0.92 -3.41 -19.69
CA ILE A 123 -0.95 -2.12 -20.38
C ILE A 123 -1.63 -1.11 -19.46
N GLN A 124 -0.88 -0.07 -19.10
CA GLN A 124 -1.45 1.09 -18.41
C GLN A 124 -2.25 1.93 -19.42
N LYS A 125 -3.56 2.03 -19.24
CA LYS A 125 -4.44 2.81 -20.13
C LYS A 125 -4.40 4.29 -19.81
N ASP A 126 -4.48 4.62 -18.51
CA ASP A 126 -4.50 5.99 -18.03
C ASP A 126 -3.25 6.26 -17.18
N ARG A 127 -2.71 7.47 -17.30
CA ARG A 127 -1.58 7.92 -16.48
C ARG A 127 -2.04 9.05 -15.58
N GLU A 128 -1.70 8.95 -14.31
CA GLU A 128 -1.90 10.04 -13.37
C GLU A 128 -0.85 11.14 -13.57
N LYS A 129 -1.18 12.33 -13.10
CA LYS A 129 -0.25 13.47 -13.13
C LYS A 129 0.68 13.47 -11.93
N ASP A 130 1.37 12.36 -11.73
CA ASP A 130 2.18 12.07 -10.55
C ASP A 130 3.24 13.15 -10.26
N ALA A 131 3.92 13.63 -11.30
CA ALA A 131 4.92 14.68 -11.16
C ALA A 131 4.30 16.00 -10.68
N GLU A 132 3.10 16.36 -11.17
CA GLU A 132 2.41 17.60 -10.83
C GLU A 132 1.82 17.55 -9.41
N VAL A 133 1.19 16.43 -9.06
CA VAL A 133 0.47 16.27 -7.80
C VAL A 133 1.40 15.90 -6.65
N TYR A 134 2.24 14.91 -6.86
CA TYR A 134 3.06 14.30 -5.79
C TYR A 134 4.53 14.70 -5.84
N GLY A 135 5.01 15.29 -6.95
CA GLY A 135 6.43 15.50 -7.19
C GLY A 135 7.21 14.19 -7.42
N LEU A 136 6.53 13.11 -7.80
CA LEU A 136 7.07 11.76 -7.96
C LEU A 136 6.62 11.18 -9.31
N PRO A 137 7.34 11.43 -10.40
CA PRO A 137 6.92 11.08 -11.77
C PRO A 137 6.56 9.61 -11.99
N THR A 138 7.08 8.71 -11.17
CA THR A 138 6.90 7.26 -11.35
C THR A 138 6.08 6.58 -10.24
N MET A 139 5.35 7.35 -9.43
CA MET A 139 4.63 6.83 -8.26
C MET A 139 3.58 5.79 -8.63
N HIS A 140 2.76 6.03 -9.65
CA HIS A 140 1.72 5.13 -10.12
C HIS A 140 2.05 4.48 -11.47
N GLU A 141 3.34 4.38 -11.80
CA GLU A 141 3.77 3.69 -13.01
C GLU A 141 3.45 2.19 -12.96
N VAL A 142 2.57 1.73 -13.86
CA VAL A 142 2.22 0.33 -14.00
C VAL A 142 3.25 -0.39 -14.86
N ARG A 143 3.85 -1.43 -14.32
CA ARG A 143 4.84 -2.25 -15.04
C ARG A 143 4.18 -3.24 -15.98
N LYS A 144 4.89 -3.62 -17.03
CA LYS A 144 4.43 -4.58 -18.04
C LYS A 144 4.26 -6.00 -17.49
N SER A 145 4.89 -6.33 -16.37
CA SER A 145 4.81 -7.64 -15.72
C SER A 145 4.79 -7.53 -14.21
N ILE A 146 4.16 -8.52 -13.57
CA ILE A 146 4.17 -8.64 -12.12
C ILE A 146 5.47 -9.31 -11.69
N ASN A 147 6.36 -8.55 -11.05
CA ASN A 147 7.63 -9.01 -10.53
C ASN A 147 7.95 -8.35 -9.19
N LYS A 148 8.53 -9.11 -8.27
CA LYS A 148 9.09 -8.54 -7.03
C LYS A 148 10.37 -7.78 -7.36
N ILE A 149 10.36 -6.48 -7.13
CA ILE A 149 11.52 -5.61 -7.41
C ILE A 149 11.96 -4.79 -6.21
N SER A 150 11.18 -4.83 -5.12
CA SER A 150 11.54 -4.11 -3.91
C SER A 150 12.77 -4.71 -3.27
N LYS A 151 13.71 -3.86 -2.86
CA LYS A 151 14.80 -4.26 -1.98
C LYS A 151 14.22 -4.67 -0.63
N PRO A 152 14.85 -5.62 0.08
CA PRO A 152 14.51 -5.89 1.46
C PRO A 152 14.58 -4.60 2.29
N TYR A 153 13.62 -4.37 3.19
CA TYR A 153 13.61 -3.14 4.00
C TYR A 153 14.87 -2.96 4.84
N GLN A 154 15.55 -4.06 5.21
CA GLN A 154 16.82 -4.06 5.96
C GLN A 154 17.97 -3.37 5.20
N GLU A 155 17.89 -3.33 3.86
CA GLU A 155 18.89 -2.65 3.02
C GLU A 155 18.59 -1.16 2.84
N VAL A 156 17.40 -0.70 3.22
CA VAL A 156 16.90 0.65 2.91
C VAL A 156 16.68 1.48 4.17
N LEU A 157 16.14 0.86 5.23
CA LEU A 157 15.72 1.55 6.43
C LEU A 157 16.78 1.44 7.55
N SER A 158 16.84 2.46 8.40
CA SER A 158 17.67 2.44 9.59
C SER A 158 17.16 1.41 10.62
N THR A 159 18.07 0.97 11.50
CA THR A 159 17.72 0.08 12.61
C THR A 159 16.65 0.69 13.52
N ASP A 160 16.68 2.00 13.73
CA ASP A 160 15.71 2.70 14.57
C ASP A 160 14.30 2.64 14.00
N VAL A 161 14.14 2.88 12.70
CA VAL A 161 12.85 2.74 12.00
C VAL A 161 12.36 1.30 12.04
N ILE A 162 13.27 0.33 11.79
CA ILE A 162 12.92 -1.10 11.81
C ILE A 162 12.41 -1.50 13.20
N ASN A 163 13.19 -1.24 14.25
CA ASN A 163 12.81 -1.61 15.62
C ASN A 163 11.49 -0.99 16.06
N LYS A 164 11.22 0.23 15.62
CA LYS A 164 9.99 0.95 15.97
C LYS A 164 8.73 0.37 15.33
N TYR A 165 8.81 -0.13 14.08
CA TYR A 165 7.64 -0.50 13.29
C TYR A 165 7.55 -1.98 12.92
N ILE A 166 8.47 -2.85 13.39
CA ILE A 166 8.51 -4.26 13.01
C ILE A 166 7.22 -5.04 13.38
N ASN A 167 6.51 -4.65 14.42
CA ASN A 167 5.32 -5.35 14.92
C ASN A 167 4.01 -4.69 14.50
N TYR A 168 4.01 -3.91 13.41
CA TYR A 168 2.82 -3.18 12.97
C TYR A 168 1.96 -3.95 11.94
N ASP A 169 2.20 -5.23 11.71
CA ASP A 169 1.49 -6.10 10.76
C ASP A 169 0.35 -6.90 11.43
N PHE A 170 -0.45 -6.23 12.24
CA PHE A 170 -1.50 -6.83 13.09
C PHE A 170 -2.52 -7.71 12.33
N TRP A 171 -2.68 -7.56 11.03
CA TRP A 171 -3.56 -8.40 10.21
C TRP A 171 -3.02 -9.82 9.99
N ASN A 172 -1.75 -10.08 10.30
CA ASN A 172 -1.13 -11.41 10.24
C ASN A 172 -1.22 -12.17 11.58
N GLN A 173 -1.79 -11.57 12.62
CA GLN A 173 -1.84 -12.12 13.98
C GLN A 173 -3.15 -12.87 14.28
N GLN A 174 -3.85 -13.36 13.26
CA GLN A 174 -5.10 -14.13 13.40
C GLN A 174 -4.88 -15.63 13.28
#